data_3b4af6e66fa86a3fe6306d5d2151bb33
#
_entry.id   3b4af6e66fa86a3fe6306d5d2151bb33
#
_cell.length_a   1.000
_cell.length_b   1.000
_cell.length_c   1.000
_cell.angle_alpha   90.00
_cell.angle_beta   90.00
_cell.angle_gamma   90.00
#
_symmetry.space_group_name_H-M   'P 1'
#
loop_
_entity.id
_entity.type
_entity.pdbx_description
1 polymer ?
#
loop_
_entity_poly.entity_id
_entity_poly.type
_entity_poly.pdbx_seq_one_letter_code
_entity_poly.pdbx_strand_id
1 'polypeptide(L)'
;AIDPTGAGRLLGLTQMGEIKQQLAEEAAAEVTAPVAQVAVAAPPVVQPAPEPVAAEPVVAQTPAVDEVAAEPEVARLQHEMSISLAPGQGAEIKLEMLKGTKVSYFWTANGGQVNYDTHGDPYGAPRDFCHGYGKGRFTPEDSGVLEAAFDGMHGWFWRNRTDKPVTLTLRTEGDYIAIKRVI
;
A
#
# COMPACT_ATOMS: atom_id res chain seq x y z
N ALA A 1 -25.90 10.85 22.38
CA ALA A 1 -26.09 9.97 23.55
C ALA A 1 -25.92 10.80 24.81
N ILE A 2 -26.99 10.87 25.67
CA ILE A 2 -26.95 11.60 26.93
C ILE A 2 -26.55 10.59 28.01
N ASP A 3 -25.39 10.81 28.65
CA ASP A 3 -24.91 10.01 29.78
C ASP A 3 -25.10 10.80 31.09
N PRO A 4 -26.26 10.70 31.76
CA PRO A 4 -26.59 11.51 32.92
C PRO A 4 -25.82 11.12 34.18
N THR A 5 -25.12 9.97 34.17
CA THR A 5 -24.42 9.43 35.35
C THR A 5 -22.89 9.43 35.21
N GLY A 6 -22.35 9.75 34.02
CA GLY A 6 -20.91 9.73 33.76
C GLY A 6 -20.26 8.31 33.72
N ALA A 7 -21.06 7.27 33.96
CA ALA A 7 -20.58 5.89 34.02
C ALA A 7 -20.13 5.39 32.65
N GLY A 8 -20.70 5.86 31.55
CA GLY A 8 -20.34 5.52 30.20
C GLY A 8 -18.95 5.99 29.81
N ARG A 9 -18.50 7.15 30.35
CA ARG A 9 -17.12 7.65 30.14
C ARG A 9 -16.08 6.78 30.86
N LEU A 10 -16.41 6.31 32.06
CA LEU A 10 -15.50 5.47 32.86
C LEU A 10 -15.31 4.09 32.24
N LEU A 11 -16.29 3.59 31.50
CA LEU A 11 -16.30 2.28 30.85
C LEU A 11 -15.93 2.34 29.35
N GLY A 12 -15.56 3.51 28.83
CA GLY A 12 -15.19 3.67 27.41
C GLY A 12 -16.37 3.52 26.40
N LEU A 13 -17.62 3.41 26.90
CA LEU A 13 -18.80 3.17 26.06
C LEU A 13 -19.22 4.39 25.27
N THR A 14 -18.85 5.61 25.71
CA THR A 14 -19.09 6.87 24.99
C THR A 14 -18.29 6.93 23.69
N GLN A 15 -17.05 6.46 23.68
CA GLN A 15 -16.21 6.39 22.47
C GLN A 15 -16.78 5.40 21.44
N MET A 16 -17.31 4.26 21.89
CA MET A 16 -18.01 3.32 20.99
C MET A 16 -19.25 3.94 20.33
N GLY A 17 -19.97 4.83 21.05
CA GLY A 17 -21.10 5.56 20.52
C GLY A 17 -20.70 6.57 19.44
N GLU A 18 -19.62 7.29 19.65
CA GLU A 18 -19.07 8.26 18.70
C GLU A 18 -18.54 7.59 17.43
N ILE A 19 -17.82 6.47 17.57
CA ILE A 19 -17.34 5.66 16.44
C ILE A 19 -18.51 5.12 15.61
N LYS A 20 -19.59 4.65 16.25
CA LYS A 20 -20.80 4.21 15.53
C LYS A 20 -21.50 5.34 14.79
N GLN A 21 -21.53 6.54 15.36
CA GLN A 21 -22.10 7.71 14.69
C GLN A 21 -21.24 8.16 13.51
N GLN A 22 -19.92 8.19 13.65
CA GLN A 22 -19.00 8.49 12.55
C GLN A 22 -19.10 7.47 11.40
N LEU A 23 -19.20 6.18 11.72
CA LEU A 23 -19.40 5.14 10.71
C LEU A 23 -20.77 5.25 10.01
N ALA A 24 -21.81 5.66 10.73
CA ALA A 24 -23.15 5.87 10.14
C ALA A 24 -23.20 7.14 9.27
N GLU A 25 -22.52 8.21 9.67
CA GLU A 25 -22.38 9.43 8.89
C GLU A 25 -21.52 9.22 7.64
N GLU A 26 -20.47 8.45 7.76
CA GLU A 26 -19.60 8.06 6.65
C GLU A 26 -20.34 7.17 5.63
N ALA A 27 -21.15 6.21 6.10
CA ALA A 27 -22.00 5.40 5.25
C ALA A 27 -23.12 6.21 4.56
N ALA A 28 -23.68 7.24 5.22
CA ALA A 28 -24.68 8.13 4.63
C ALA A 28 -24.06 9.09 3.59
N ALA A 29 -22.82 9.52 3.78
CA ALA A 29 -22.08 10.35 2.82
C ALA A 29 -21.71 9.57 1.54
N GLU A 30 -21.48 8.27 1.64
CA GLU A 30 -21.20 7.39 0.50
C GLU A 30 -22.44 7.20 -0.43
N VAL A 31 -23.64 7.30 0.12
CA VAL A 31 -24.92 7.13 -0.66
C VAL A 31 -25.29 8.38 -1.45
N THR A 32 -24.74 9.55 -1.12
CA THR A 32 -25.11 10.84 -1.73
C THR A 32 -24.16 11.40 -2.76
N ALA A 33 -23.05 10.69 -3.11
CA ALA A 33 -22.15 11.12 -4.17
C ALA A 33 -22.77 10.85 -5.56
N PRO A 34 -22.93 11.86 -6.45
CA PRO A 34 -23.50 11.66 -7.77
C PRO A 34 -22.53 10.86 -8.65
N VAL A 35 -23.04 9.78 -9.25
CA VAL A 35 -22.35 8.99 -10.29
C VAL A 35 -22.10 9.89 -11.49
N ALA A 36 -20.88 10.39 -11.67
CA ALA A 36 -20.47 11.04 -12.89
C ALA A 36 -20.35 10.00 -14.02
N GLN A 37 -21.26 10.05 -14.99
CA GLN A 37 -21.17 9.28 -16.22
C GLN A 37 -19.93 9.72 -17.01
N VAL A 38 -18.95 8.82 -17.12
CA VAL A 38 -17.80 9.02 -18.01
C VAL A 38 -18.18 8.52 -19.39
N ALA A 39 -18.18 9.45 -20.35
CA ALA A 39 -18.45 9.20 -21.76
C ALA A 39 -17.39 8.25 -22.36
N VAL A 40 -17.88 7.27 -23.12
CA VAL A 40 -17.08 6.32 -23.89
C VAL A 40 -16.37 7.06 -25.02
N ALA A 41 -15.05 7.15 -24.99
CA ALA A 41 -14.22 7.57 -26.12
C ALA A 41 -13.66 6.33 -26.83
N ALA A 42 -13.80 6.31 -28.16
CA ALA A 42 -13.42 5.24 -29.07
C ALA A 42 -11.89 5.00 -29.13
N PRO A 43 -11.43 3.80 -29.51
CA PRO A 43 -10.02 3.42 -29.49
C PRO A 43 -9.22 4.09 -30.63
N PRO A 44 -7.95 4.45 -30.42
CA PRO A 44 -7.06 4.89 -31.49
C PRO A 44 -6.48 3.74 -32.29
N VAL A 45 -6.40 3.99 -33.57
CA VAL A 45 -5.89 3.17 -34.66
C VAL A 45 -4.44 2.72 -34.43
N VAL A 46 -4.17 1.45 -34.67
CA VAL A 46 -2.84 0.82 -34.70
C VAL A 46 -2.04 1.31 -35.91
N GLN A 47 -0.86 1.89 -35.69
CA GLN A 47 0.13 2.09 -36.75
C GLN A 47 1.20 0.99 -36.70
N PRO A 48 1.66 0.47 -37.84
CA PRO A 48 2.64 -0.61 -37.87
C PRO A 48 4.06 -0.12 -37.58
N ALA A 49 4.84 -1.00 -36.92
CA ALA A 49 6.24 -0.81 -36.58
C ALA A 49 7.15 -0.83 -37.81
N PRO A 50 8.25 -0.06 -37.83
CA PRO A 50 9.30 -0.23 -38.84
C PRO A 50 10.25 -1.37 -38.48
N GLU A 51 10.70 -2.06 -39.55
CA GLU A 51 11.61 -3.20 -39.54
C GLU A 51 13.04 -2.83 -39.06
N PRO A 52 13.83 -3.81 -38.55
CA PRO A 52 15.16 -3.57 -38.03
C PRO A 52 16.20 -3.47 -39.13
N VAL A 53 16.99 -2.40 -39.11
CA VAL A 53 18.16 -2.23 -39.96
C VAL A 53 19.37 -2.77 -39.20
N ALA A 54 20.11 -3.70 -39.84
CA ALA A 54 21.35 -4.25 -39.36
C ALA A 54 22.45 -3.18 -39.33
N ALA A 55 23.18 -3.08 -38.22
CA ALA A 55 24.40 -2.30 -38.10
C ALA A 55 25.60 -3.19 -37.69
N GLU A 56 26.69 -3.00 -38.42
CA GLU A 56 27.95 -3.69 -38.32
C GLU A 56 28.75 -3.39 -37.03
N PRO A 57 29.76 -4.21 -36.67
CA PRO A 57 30.44 -4.12 -35.37
C PRO A 57 31.53 -3.02 -35.38
N VAL A 58 31.47 -2.12 -34.41
CA VAL A 58 32.58 -1.21 -34.11
C VAL A 58 33.39 -1.74 -32.96
N VAL A 59 34.68 -1.84 -33.26
CA VAL A 59 35.77 -2.42 -32.44
C VAL A 59 36.00 -1.62 -31.14
N ALA A 60 36.33 -2.36 -30.10
CA ALA A 60 36.63 -1.96 -28.73
C ALA A 60 37.71 -0.88 -28.60
N GLN A 61 37.46 0.05 -27.69
CA GLN A 61 38.53 0.70 -26.89
C GLN A 61 38.13 0.68 -25.43
N THR A 62 38.86 -0.05 -24.63
CA THR A 62 38.82 -0.08 -23.18
C THR A 62 39.49 1.19 -22.61
N PRO A 63 38.82 1.97 -21.77
CA PRO A 63 39.53 2.79 -20.80
C PRO A 63 39.61 2.04 -19.46
N ALA A 64 40.78 2.21 -18.83
CA ALA A 64 41.16 1.65 -17.55
C ALA A 64 40.14 1.89 -16.47
N VAL A 65 39.75 0.83 -15.78
CA VAL A 65 38.92 0.84 -14.59
C VAL A 65 39.70 1.39 -13.40
N ASP A 66 39.26 2.54 -12.92
CA ASP A 66 39.49 2.97 -11.55
C ASP A 66 38.69 2.02 -10.64
N GLU A 67 39.39 1.23 -9.84
CA GLU A 67 38.83 0.29 -8.88
C GLU A 67 38.21 1.08 -7.74
N VAL A 68 36.97 1.54 -7.94
CA VAL A 68 36.13 2.00 -6.84
C VAL A 68 35.78 0.78 -6.02
N ALA A 69 36.30 0.72 -4.80
CA ALA A 69 35.99 -0.29 -3.81
C ALA A 69 34.46 -0.49 -3.74
N ALA A 70 34.02 -1.67 -4.15
CA ALA A 70 32.64 -2.09 -4.01
C ALA A 70 32.34 -2.15 -2.51
N GLU A 71 31.53 -1.20 -2.01
CA GLU A 71 30.83 -1.39 -0.75
C GLU A 71 30.09 -2.73 -0.83
N PRO A 72 30.05 -3.52 0.27
CA PRO A 72 29.36 -4.81 0.23
C PRO A 72 27.90 -4.55 -0.15
N GLU A 73 27.52 -5.06 -1.31
CA GLU A 73 26.14 -5.02 -1.80
C GLU A 73 25.30 -5.86 -0.83
N VAL A 74 24.69 -5.16 0.14
CA VAL A 74 23.75 -5.77 1.08
C VAL A 74 22.62 -6.32 0.22
N ALA A 75 22.47 -7.63 0.18
CA ALA A 75 21.47 -8.30 -0.65
C ALA A 75 20.08 -7.75 -0.29
N ARG A 76 19.54 -6.90 -1.16
CA ARG A 76 18.21 -6.34 -0.99
C ARG A 76 17.19 -7.45 -1.11
N LEU A 77 16.31 -7.55 -0.13
CA LEU A 77 15.22 -8.52 -0.16
C LEU A 77 14.18 -8.09 -1.19
N GLN A 78 13.69 -9.07 -1.94
CA GLN A 78 12.60 -8.87 -2.90
C GLN A 78 11.50 -9.89 -2.61
N HIS A 79 10.25 -9.41 -2.53
CA HIS A 79 9.10 -10.29 -2.37
C HIS A 79 7.96 -9.87 -3.29
N GLU A 80 7.23 -10.87 -3.77
CA GLU A 80 5.93 -10.69 -4.43
C GLU A 80 4.90 -11.56 -3.73
N MET A 81 3.77 -10.96 -3.36
CA MET A 81 2.66 -11.66 -2.67
C MET A 81 1.33 -11.30 -3.31
N SER A 82 0.47 -12.30 -3.49
CA SER A 82 -0.91 -12.08 -3.95
C SER A 82 -1.91 -12.53 -2.90
N ILE A 83 -2.98 -11.74 -2.70
CA ILE A 83 -4.02 -11.96 -1.70
C ILE A 83 -5.37 -11.70 -2.35
N SER A 84 -6.31 -12.65 -2.23
CA SER A 84 -7.70 -12.44 -2.62
C SER A 84 -8.51 -11.93 -1.44
N LEU A 85 -9.29 -10.88 -1.66
CA LEU A 85 -10.19 -10.25 -0.68
C LEU A 85 -11.63 -10.39 -1.14
N ALA A 86 -12.46 -11.10 -0.40
CA ALA A 86 -13.90 -11.08 -0.58
C ALA A 86 -14.48 -9.67 -0.26
N PRO A 87 -15.72 -9.36 -0.70
CA PRO A 87 -16.41 -8.14 -0.30
C PRO A 87 -16.37 -7.92 1.23
N GLY A 88 -15.98 -6.74 1.67
CA GLY A 88 -15.83 -6.37 3.08
C GLY A 88 -14.59 -6.91 3.79
N GLN A 89 -13.84 -7.82 3.18
CA GLN A 89 -12.64 -8.42 3.77
C GLN A 89 -11.44 -7.45 3.74
N GLY A 90 -10.62 -7.51 4.81
CA GLY A 90 -9.33 -6.82 4.87
C GLY A 90 -8.16 -7.78 4.89
N ALA A 91 -6.97 -7.28 4.57
CA ALA A 91 -5.70 -7.96 4.77
C ALA A 91 -4.62 -6.95 5.18
N GLU A 92 -3.66 -7.41 5.95
CA GLU A 92 -2.54 -6.61 6.41
C GLU A 92 -1.23 -7.34 6.17
N ILE A 93 -0.27 -6.64 5.58
CA ILE A 93 1.12 -7.10 5.43
C ILE A 93 2.04 -6.09 6.10
N LYS A 94 2.93 -6.59 6.95
CA LYS A 94 3.96 -5.80 7.63
C LYS A 94 5.35 -6.28 7.28
N LEU A 95 6.25 -5.32 7.10
CA LEU A 95 7.68 -5.48 7.02
C LEU A 95 8.29 -5.15 8.37
N GLU A 96 9.20 -5.98 8.86
CA GLU A 96 10.04 -5.68 10.01
C GLU A 96 11.24 -4.85 9.53
N MET A 97 11.33 -3.59 9.97
CA MET A 97 12.31 -2.63 9.47
C MET A 97 13.03 -1.91 10.60
N LEU A 98 14.30 -1.56 10.37
CA LEU A 98 15.05 -0.65 11.23
C LEU A 98 14.82 0.78 10.79
N LYS A 99 14.88 1.70 11.73
CA LYS A 99 14.73 3.14 11.47
C LYS A 99 15.64 3.63 10.35
N GLY A 100 15.05 4.35 9.41
CA GLY A 100 15.77 4.95 8.27
C GLY A 100 15.99 4.00 7.09
N THR A 101 15.70 2.70 7.22
CA THR A 101 15.73 1.78 6.07
C THR A 101 14.61 2.09 5.09
N LYS A 102 14.84 1.79 3.81
CA LYS A 102 13.94 2.13 2.71
C LYS A 102 13.55 0.90 1.91
N VAL A 103 12.28 0.84 1.57
CA VAL A 103 11.70 -0.23 0.74
C VAL A 103 10.92 0.40 -0.40
N SER A 104 11.31 0.11 -1.63
CA SER A 104 10.50 0.40 -2.81
C SER A 104 9.33 -0.57 -2.85
N TYR A 105 8.14 -0.07 -3.12
CA TYR A 105 6.95 -0.90 -3.21
C TYR A 105 6.07 -0.54 -4.41
N PHE A 106 5.33 -1.51 -4.86
CA PHE A 106 4.21 -1.37 -5.78
C PHE A 106 3.13 -2.37 -5.37
N TRP A 107 1.89 -1.92 -5.25
CA TRP A 107 0.77 -2.83 -5.13
C TRP A 107 -0.35 -2.44 -6.11
N THR A 108 -1.12 -3.44 -6.56
CA THR A 108 -2.25 -3.28 -7.47
C THR A 108 -3.41 -4.17 -7.05
N ALA A 109 -4.62 -3.69 -7.26
CA ALA A 109 -5.86 -4.43 -7.09
C ALA A 109 -6.28 -5.19 -8.36
N ASN A 110 -5.38 -5.32 -9.34
CA ASN A 110 -5.55 -6.09 -10.58
C ASN A 110 -6.88 -5.80 -11.31
N GLY A 111 -7.16 -4.53 -11.52
CA GLY A 111 -8.39 -4.06 -12.19
C GLY A 111 -9.57 -3.82 -11.23
N GLY A 112 -9.42 -4.15 -9.94
CA GLY A 112 -10.33 -3.74 -8.87
C GLY A 112 -9.90 -2.44 -8.20
N GLN A 113 -10.46 -2.20 -7.01
CA GLN A 113 -10.09 -1.06 -6.16
C GLN A 113 -10.30 -1.39 -4.69
N VAL A 114 -9.51 -0.77 -3.80
CA VAL A 114 -9.55 -1.01 -2.36
C VAL A 114 -9.38 0.29 -1.58
N ASN A 115 -9.83 0.31 -0.33
CA ASN A 115 -9.35 1.29 0.62
C ASN A 115 -8.05 0.79 1.23
N TYR A 116 -7.06 1.67 1.42
CA TYR A 116 -5.79 1.29 2.02
C TYR A 116 -5.32 2.29 3.07
N ASP A 117 -4.47 1.80 3.96
CA ASP A 117 -3.75 2.58 4.97
C ASP A 117 -2.33 2.02 5.09
N THR A 118 -1.32 2.88 4.88
CA THR A 118 0.09 2.55 5.07
C THR A 118 0.54 3.12 6.39
N HIS A 119 0.92 2.25 7.33
CA HIS A 119 1.23 2.66 8.70
C HIS A 119 2.32 1.79 9.33
N GLY A 120 2.85 2.27 10.47
CA GLY A 120 3.87 1.56 11.23
C GLY A 120 3.62 1.61 12.73
N ASP A 121 4.15 0.58 13.43
CA ASP A 121 4.08 0.40 14.86
C ASP A 121 5.48 0.07 15.40
N PRO A 122 6.05 0.88 16.34
CA PRO A 122 7.32 0.56 16.96
C PRO A 122 7.22 -0.68 17.86
N TYR A 123 8.34 -1.33 18.12
CA TYR A 123 8.38 -2.45 19.04
C TYR A 123 7.84 -2.05 20.41
N GLY A 124 6.93 -2.87 20.96
CA GLY A 124 6.34 -2.64 22.28
C GLY A 124 5.41 -1.44 22.38
N ALA A 125 4.96 -0.88 21.26
CA ALA A 125 4.00 0.22 21.26
C ALA A 125 2.67 -0.15 21.92
N PRO A 126 1.97 0.82 22.52
CA PRO A 126 0.58 0.67 22.92
C PRO A 126 -0.29 0.26 21.72
N ARG A 127 -1.38 -0.49 21.97
CA ARG A 127 -2.25 -1.02 20.90
C ARG A 127 -2.97 0.04 20.08
N ASP A 128 -3.06 1.25 20.59
CA ASP A 128 -3.66 2.43 19.97
C ASP A 128 -2.64 3.33 19.26
N PHE A 129 -1.35 2.97 19.29
CA PHE A 129 -0.33 3.69 18.55
C PHE A 129 -0.45 3.37 17.05
N CYS A 130 -0.40 4.40 16.22
CA CYS A 130 -0.36 4.26 14.78
C CYS A 130 0.40 5.44 14.17
N HIS A 131 1.46 5.16 13.43
CA HIS A 131 2.16 6.16 12.62
C HIS A 131 1.79 5.97 11.15
N GLY A 132 1.01 6.91 10.59
CA GLY A 132 0.55 6.84 9.22
C GLY A 132 1.58 7.36 8.23
N TYR A 133 1.75 6.66 7.09
CA TYR A 133 2.55 7.08 5.95
C TYR A 133 1.68 7.54 4.77
N GLY A 134 0.49 6.95 4.62
CA GLY A 134 -0.44 7.29 3.55
C GLY A 134 -1.73 6.48 3.66
N LYS A 135 -2.79 6.96 3.00
CA LYS A 135 -4.08 6.27 2.93
C LYS A 135 -4.85 6.70 1.69
N GLY A 136 -5.75 5.86 1.23
CA GLY A 136 -6.63 6.17 0.11
C GLY A 136 -7.90 5.33 0.12
N ARG A 137 -8.88 5.78 -0.67
CA ARG A 137 -10.18 5.10 -0.85
C ARG A 137 -10.38 4.79 -2.33
N PHE A 138 -10.92 3.60 -2.61
CA PHE A 138 -11.20 3.13 -3.98
C PHE A 138 -9.99 3.30 -4.91
N THR A 139 -8.82 2.97 -4.39
CA THR A 139 -7.54 3.12 -5.09
C THR A 139 -7.23 1.81 -5.82
N PRO A 140 -6.91 1.84 -7.14
CA PRO A 140 -6.61 0.64 -7.91
C PRO A 140 -5.19 0.14 -7.70
N GLU A 141 -4.24 1.04 -7.43
CA GLU A 141 -2.81 0.74 -7.25
C GLU A 141 -2.11 1.90 -6.52
N ASP A 142 -0.96 1.63 -5.94
CA ASP A 142 -0.08 2.64 -5.36
C ASP A 142 1.37 2.16 -5.39
N SER A 143 2.30 3.10 -5.45
CA SER A 143 3.73 2.82 -5.48
C SER A 143 4.54 3.92 -4.83
N GLY A 144 5.70 3.59 -4.33
CA GLY A 144 6.58 4.58 -3.70
C GLY A 144 7.74 3.96 -2.97
N VAL A 145 8.29 4.75 -2.06
CA VAL A 145 9.34 4.32 -1.13
C VAL A 145 8.81 4.49 0.30
N LEU A 146 8.77 3.41 1.04
CA LEU A 146 8.46 3.40 2.47
C LEU A 146 9.77 3.52 3.25
N GLU A 147 9.95 4.63 3.97
CA GLU A 147 11.07 4.84 4.88
C GLU A 147 10.61 4.65 6.32
N ALA A 148 11.27 3.76 7.05
CA ALA A 148 10.92 3.46 8.43
C ALA A 148 11.23 4.62 9.37
N ALA A 149 10.21 5.19 10.02
CA ALA A 149 10.37 6.28 10.98
C ALA A 149 11.01 5.82 12.31
N PHE A 150 10.96 4.53 12.61
CA PHE A 150 11.46 3.89 13.83
C PHE A 150 11.70 2.40 13.59
N ASP A 151 12.36 1.72 14.53
CA ASP A 151 12.48 0.26 14.54
C ASP A 151 11.13 -0.36 14.86
N GLY A 152 10.64 -1.25 13.98
CA GLY A 152 9.34 -1.86 14.20
C GLY A 152 8.71 -2.49 12.95
N MET A 153 7.39 -2.55 12.97
CA MET A 153 6.57 -3.14 11.92
C MET A 153 5.96 -2.05 11.06
N HIS A 154 6.21 -2.06 9.76
CA HIS A 154 5.73 -1.06 8.80
C HIS A 154 5.06 -1.75 7.63
N GLY A 155 3.96 -1.20 7.09
CA GLY A 155 3.32 -1.85 5.97
C GLY A 155 1.93 -1.34 5.65
N TRP A 156 1.15 -2.19 5.03
CA TRP A 156 -0.10 -1.84 4.39
C TRP A 156 -1.24 -2.67 4.96
N PHE A 157 -2.33 -1.99 5.26
CA PHE A 157 -3.65 -2.57 5.45
C PHE A 157 -4.51 -2.23 4.23
N TRP A 158 -5.22 -3.22 3.68
CA TRP A 158 -6.20 -3.03 2.61
C TRP A 158 -7.55 -3.56 3.04
N ARG A 159 -8.61 -2.93 2.53
CA ARG A 159 -9.99 -3.40 2.68
C ARG A 159 -10.74 -3.30 1.37
N ASN A 160 -11.33 -4.42 0.95
CA ASN A 160 -12.24 -4.44 -0.18
C ASN A 160 -13.59 -3.88 0.25
N ARG A 161 -13.94 -2.68 -0.23
CA ARG A 161 -15.22 -2.03 0.00
C ARG A 161 -16.17 -2.16 -1.20
N THR A 162 -15.81 -2.98 -2.19
CA THR A 162 -16.66 -3.28 -3.35
C THR A 162 -17.52 -4.51 -3.09
N ASP A 163 -18.47 -4.77 -3.98
CA ASP A 163 -19.38 -5.92 -3.97
C ASP A 163 -18.81 -7.18 -4.64
N LYS A 164 -17.58 -7.08 -5.19
CA LYS A 164 -16.90 -8.15 -5.93
C LYS A 164 -15.59 -8.55 -5.25
N PRO A 165 -15.14 -9.80 -5.39
CA PRO A 165 -13.81 -10.20 -4.96
C PRO A 165 -12.73 -9.40 -5.69
N VAL A 166 -11.67 -9.01 -4.98
CA VAL A 166 -10.51 -8.28 -5.50
C VAL A 166 -9.24 -9.07 -5.17
N THR A 167 -8.35 -9.21 -6.15
CA THR A 167 -7.02 -9.79 -5.92
C THR A 167 -5.98 -8.68 -5.85
N LEU A 168 -5.30 -8.58 -4.72
CA LEU A 168 -4.16 -7.69 -4.53
C LEU A 168 -2.86 -8.40 -4.87
N THR A 169 -1.94 -7.70 -5.54
CA THR A 169 -0.54 -8.11 -5.69
C THR A 169 0.34 -7.02 -5.11
N LEU A 170 1.19 -7.38 -4.14
CA LEU A 170 2.20 -6.50 -3.55
C LEU A 170 3.59 -6.96 -3.98
N ARG A 171 4.42 -6.03 -4.43
CA ARG A 171 5.86 -6.20 -4.67
C ARG A 171 6.63 -5.28 -3.76
N THR A 172 7.69 -5.78 -3.16
CA THR A 172 8.59 -5.02 -2.29
C THR A 172 10.05 -5.34 -2.63
N GLU A 173 10.90 -4.31 -2.59
CA GLU A 173 12.34 -4.43 -2.76
C GLU A 173 13.06 -3.44 -1.85
N GLY A 174 14.00 -3.91 -1.02
CA GLY A 174 14.78 -3.04 -0.15
C GLY A 174 15.30 -3.70 1.11
N ASP A 175 15.63 -2.84 2.08
CA ASP A 175 16.28 -3.23 3.33
C ASP A 175 15.22 -3.47 4.41
N TYR A 176 14.79 -4.69 4.59
CA TYR A 176 13.93 -5.13 5.68
C TYR A 176 14.33 -6.51 6.20
N ILE A 177 13.98 -6.82 7.44
CA ILE A 177 14.39 -8.05 8.12
C ILE A 177 13.47 -9.21 7.73
N ALA A 178 12.17 -8.96 7.71
CA ALA A 178 11.16 -9.97 7.42
C ALA A 178 9.89 -9.34 6.85
N ILE A 179 9.10 -10.16 6.14
CA ILE A 179 7.75 -9.83 5.69
C ILE A 179 6.76 -10.79 6.37
N LYS A 180 5.66 -10.24 6.90
CA LYS A 180 4.64 -11.01 7.63
C LYS A 180 3.25 -10.61 7.17
N ARG A 181 2.40 -11.59 6.91
CA ARG A 181 0.95 -11.39 6.80
C ARG A 181 0.34 -11.42 8.20
N VAL A 182 -0.39 -10.38 8.59
CA VAL A 182 -0.97 -10.22 9.92
C VAL A 182 -2.41 -10.72 9.94
N ILE A 183 -3.19 -10.38 8.90
CA ILE A 183 -4.59 -10.82 8.66
C ILE A 183 -4.79 -11.17 7.19
#